data_b55bd2ee30d5c709d26d67667e0e6b38
#
_entry.id   b55bd2ee30d5c709d26d67667e0e6b38
#
_cell.length_a   1.000
_cell.length_b   1.000
_cell.length_c   1.000
_cell.angle_alpha   90.00
_cell.angle_beta   90.00
_cell.angle_gamma   90.00
#
_symmetry.space_group_name_H-M   'P 1'
#
loop_
_entity.id
_entity.type
_entity.pdbx_description
1 polymer ?
#
loop_
_entity_poly.entity_id
_entity_poly.type
_entity_poly.pdbx_seq_one_letter_code
_entity_poly.pdbx_strand_id
1 'polypeptide(L)'
;SVLSKLGIFALNSVAKMTTANSIDLEEIGFGKQPIAVFIGINLFDTSNSGIATMFLQQLDMVLGRKAVLSKGQKCARQVVHLYDELGNIPPIPKLGARLTGGPGMNLLYTLVIHDFAQLKTLYGESANTIITGCGNKAFLMTANMDTAREYSAMIGNETITNISRIGQKLSLDKSLT
;
A
#
# COMPACT_ATOMS: atom_id res chain seq x y z
N SER A 1 14.67 10.29 24.13
CA SER A 1 13.95 10.41 25.41
C SER A 1 12.45 10.49 25.16
N VAL A 2 11.62 10.20 26.17
CA VAL A 2 10.15 10.32 26.07
C VAL A 2 9.75 11.76 25.77
N LEU A 3 10.43 12.73 26.34
CA LEU A 3 10.19 14.17 26.12
C LEU A 3 10.37 14.58 24.66
N SER A 4 11.33 14.01 23.93
CA SER A 4 11.52 14.35 22.52
C SER A 4 10.38 13.81 21.62
N LYS A 5 9.76 12.70 22.03
CA LYS A 5 8.60 12.14 21.31
C LYS A 5 7.31 12.89 21.63
N LEU A 6 7.20 13.48 22.81
CA LEU A 6 6.05 14.29 23.22
C LEU A 6 6.14 15.74 22.71
N GLY A 7 7.32 16.19 22.29
CA GLY A 7 7.54 17.56 21.79
C GLY A 7 6.65 17.95 20.60
N ILE A 8 6.23 16.99 19.79
CA ILE A 8 5.30 17.23 18.67
C ILE A 8 3.95 17.81 19.14
N PHE A 9 3.47 17.41 20.33
CA PHE A 9 2.21 17.92 20.88
C PHE A 9 2.31 19.34 21.45
N ALA A 10 3.53 19.87 21.61
CA ALA A 10 3.76 21.26 22.00
C ALA A 10 3.61 22.25 20.82
N LEU A 11 3.57 21.75 19.57
CA LEU A 11 3.33 22.57 18.40
C LEU A 11 1.87 23.03 18.36
N ASN A 12 1.66 24.34 18.21
CA ASN A 12 0.31 24.93 18.21
C ASN A 12 -0.65 24.30 17.18
N SER A 13 -0.15 23.92 16.00
CA SER A 13 -0.93 23.25 14.97
C SER A 13 -1.41 21.86 15.42
N VAL A 14 -0.51 21.08 16.04
CA VAL A 14 -0.82 19.74 16.54
C VAL A 14 -1.74 19.82 17.75
N ALA A 15 -1.48 20.75 18.67
CA ALA A 15 -2.35 20.99 19.82
C ALA A 15 -3.79 21.28 19.39
N LYS A 16 -4.00 22.18 18.40
CA LYS A 16 -5.32 22.46 17.84
C LYS A 16 -6.01 21.24 17.23
N MET A 17 -5.25 20.38 16.53
CA MET A 17 -5.80 19.16 15.91
C MET A 17 -6.18 18.09 16.95
N THR A 18 -5.52 18.05 18.11
CA THR A 18 -5.68 16.98 19.10
C THR A 18 -6.49 17.37 20.31
N THR A 19 -6.90 18.66 20.47
CA THR A 19 -7.70 19.12 21.61
C THR A 19 -9.20 18.83 21.49
N ALA A 20 -9.70 18.56 20.29
CA ALA A 20 -11.11 18.26 20.06
C ALA A 20 -11.26 16.97 19.26
N ASN A 21 -12.30 16.20 19.60
CA ASN A 21 -12.66 15.02 18.84
C ASN A 21 -13.77 15.41 17.85
N SER A 22 -13.39 15.59 16.57
CA SER A 22 -14.31 16.01 15.50
C SER A 22 -14.83 14.83 14.66
N ILE A 23 -14.23 13.64 14.79
CA ILE A 23 -14.58 12.46 14.03
C ILE A 23 -14.74 11.28 14.99
N ASP A 24 -15.92 10.63 14.96
CA ASP A 24 -16.08 9.34 15.61
C ASP A 24 -15.53 8.24 14.69
N LEU A 25 -14.42 7.63 15.09
CA LEU A 25 -13.74 6.61 14.29
C LEU A 25 -14.59 5.35 14.12
N GLU A 26 -15.47 5.03 15.05
CA GLU A 26 -16.36 3.88 14.96
C GLU A 26 -17.38 4.04 13.84
N GLU A 27 -17.88 5.29 13.62
CA GLU A 27 -18.84 5.58 12.56
C GLU A 27 -18.32 5.27 11.16
N ILE A 28 -16.99 5.30 10.95
CA ILE A 28 -16.36 4.98 9.65
C ILE A 28 -16.69 3.54 9.22
N GLY A 29 -16.65 2.59 10.16
CA GLY A 29 -16.92 1.18 9.86
C GLY A 29 -18.34 0.71 10.21
N PHE A 30 -19.03 1.42 11.12
CA PHE A 30 -20.29 0.96 11.71
C PHE A 30 -21.43 1.98 11.62
N GLY A 31 -21.17 3.22 11.22
CA GLY A 31 -22.16 4.26 11.11
C GLY A 31 -23.19 4.01 10.01
N LYS A 32 -24.29 4.75 10.04
CA LYS A 32 -25.39 4.63 9.07
C LYS A 32 -25.00 5.13 7.67
N GLN A 33 -24.14 6.15 7.60
CA GLN A 33 -23.71 6.76 6.34
C GLN A 33 -22.25 6.45 6.04
N PRO A 34 -21.84 6.37 4.76
CA PRO A 34 -20.45 6.25 4.39
C PRO A 34 -19.70 7.56 4.71
N ILE A 35 -18.47 7.42 5.19
CA ILE A 35 -17.59 8.55 5.53
C ILE A 35 -16.31 8.40 4.70
N ALA A 36 -15.88 9.50 4.09
CA ALA A 36 -14.57 9.61 3.46
C ALA A 36 -13.69 10.56 4.28
N VAL A 37 -12.49 10.10 4.64
CA VAL A 37 -11.49 10.88 5.36
C VAL A 37 -10.30 11.09 4.44
N PHE A 38 -9.93 12.35 4.19
CA PHE A 38 -8.78 12.71 3.40
C PHE A 38 -7.69 13.26 4.32
N ILE A 39 -6.50 12.67 4.25
CA ILE A 39 -5.35 13.06 5.07
C ILE A 39 -4.26 13.56 4.12
N GLY A 40 -4.02 14.86 4.12
CA GLY A 40 -2.92 15.46 3.39
C GLY A 40 -1.64 15.44 4.22
N ILE A 41 -0.52 14.94 3.63
CA ILE A 41 0.80 14.97 4.24
C ILE A 41 1.67 15.89 3.40
N ASN A 42 2.30 16.88 4.05
CA ASN A 42 3.23 17.77 3.37
C ASN A 42 4.59 17.07 3.19
N LEU A 43 5.02 16.91 1.94
CA LEU A 43 6.30 16.26 1.62
C LEU A 43 7.52 17.12 1.99
N PHE A 44 7.35 18.45 2.03
CA PHE A 44 8.43 19.38 2.36
C PHE A 44 8.55 19.63 3.88
N ASP A 45 7.49 19.36 4.64
CA ASP A 45 7.49 19.46 6.10
C ASP A 45 6.89 18.19 6.69
N THR A 46 7.77 17.27 7.03
CA THR A 46 7.41 15.96 7.60
C THR A 46 7.27 15.97 9.12
N SER A 47 7.44 17.13 9.79
CA SER A 47 7.41 17.24 11.27
C SER A 47 6.09 16.72 11.86
N ASN A 48 4.98 16.86 11.13
CA ASN A 48 3.65 16.45 11.57
C ASN A 48 3.19 15.09 10.98
N SER A 49 3.99 14.47 10.13
CA SER A 49 3.61 13.21 9.45
C SER A 49 3.37 12.05 10.42
N GLY A 50 4.02 12.05 11.59
CA GLY A 50 3.78 11.10 12.67
C GLY A 50 2.34 11.11 13.19
N ILE A 51 1.65 12.26 13.17
CA ILE A 51 0.24 12.38 13.59
C ILE A 51 -0.68 11.60 12.64
N ALA A 52 -0.42 11.67 11.32
CA ALA A 52 -1.18 10.89 10.35
C ALA A 52 -1.04 9.38 10.62
N THR A 53 0.18 8.90 10.88
CA THR A 53 0.42 7.49 11.22
C THR A 53 -0.26 7.08 12.53
N MET A 54 -0.25 7.96 13.54
CA MET A 54 -0.97 7.72 14.81
C MET A 54 -2.48 7.63 14.58
N PHE A 55 -3.05 8.52 13.78
CA PHE A 55 -4.47 8.49 13.41
C PHE A 55 -4.84 7.16 12.73
N LEU A 56 -4.06 6.74 11.72
CA LEU A 56 -4.28 5.48 11.03
C LEU A 56 -4.20 4.27 11.96
N GLN A 57 -3.24 4.28 12.90
CA GLN A 57 -3.15 3.24 13.93
C GLN A 57 -4.36 3.21 14.84
N GLN A 58 -4.80 4.38 15.30
CA GLN A 58 -5.95 4.50 16.18
C GLN A 58 -7.22 4.04 15.48
N LEU A 59 -7.42 4.44 14.21
CA LEU A 59 -8.54 4.01 13.39
C LEU A 59 -8.61 2.48 13.29
N ASP A 60 -7.53 1.84 12.88
CA ASP A 60 -7.48 0.37 12.75
C ASP A 60 -7.71 -0.34 14.10
N MET A 61 -7.17 0.23 15.18
CA MET A 61 -7.35 -0.33 16.53
C MET A 61 -8.80 -0.24 16.99
N VAL A 62 -9.45 0.90 16.78
CA VAL A 62 -10.87 1.13 17.15
C VAL A 62 -11.77 0.23 16.32
N LEU A 63 -11.60 0.23 15.00
CA LEU A 63 -12.41 -0.59 14.09
C LEU A 63 -12.19 -2.08 14.34
N GLY A 64 -10.95 -2.53 14.50
CA GLY A 64 -10.63 -3.93 14.76
C GLY A 64 -11.22 -4.43 16.08
N ARG A 65 -11.11 -3.65 17.17
CA ARG A 65 -11.75 -4.00 18.46
C ARG A 65 -13.25 -4.14 18.34
N LYS A 66 -13.91 -3.18 17.70
CA LYS A 66 -15.36 -3.23 17.52
C LYS A 66 -15.77 -4.35 16.57
N ALA A 67 -15.00 -4.61 15.53
CA ALA A 67 -15.23 -5.73 14.60
C ALA A 67 -15.24 -7.08 15.34
N VAL A 68 -14.24 -7.36 16.17
CA VAL A 68 -14.19 -8.61 16.97
C VAL A 68 -15.42 -8.80 17.84
N LEU A 69 -15.98 -7.74 18.39
CA LEU A 69 -17.17 -7.77 19.24
C LEU A 69 -18.48 -7.77 18.44
N SER A 70 -18.44 -7.50 17.15
CA SER A 70 -19.63 -7.45 16.29
C SER A 70 -20.09 -8.83 15.83
N LYS A 71 -21.36 -8.93 15.42
CA LYS A 71 -21.90 -10.12 14.78
C LYS A 71 -21.18 -10.37 13.46
N GLY A 72 -20.50 -11.52 13.34
CA GLY A 72 -19.71 -11.89 12.17
C GLY A 72 -18.26 -11.41 12.22
N GLN A 73 -17.81 -10.82 13.33
CA GLN A 73 -16.42 -10.40 13.62
C GLN A 73 -15.82 -9.48 12.54
N LYS A 74 -16.64 -8.59 11.99
CA LYS A 74 -16.22 -7.65 10.93
C LYS A 74 -16.95 -6.32 11.03
N CYS A 75 -16.40 -5.30 10.42
CA CYS A 75 -17.08 -4.01 10.26
C CYS A 75 -18.39 -4.18 9.47
N ALA A 76 -19.38 -3.38 9.80
CA ALA A 76 -20.70 -3.41 9.13
C ALA A 76 -20.59 -3.04 7.64
N ARG A 77 -19.58 -2.26 7.27
CA ARG A 77 -19.22 -1.93 5.88
C ARG A 77 -17.74 -2.15 5.62
N GLN A 78 -17.37 -2.25 4.36
CA GLN A 78 -15.98 -2.24 3.96
C GLN A 78 -15.38 -0.86 4.24
N VAL A 79 -14.23 -0.84 4.90
CA VAL A 79 -13.39 0.34 5.08
C VAL A 79 -12.17 0.17 4.20
N VAL A 80 -12.00 1.06 3.25
CA VAL A 80 -10.89 1.02 2.28
C VAL A 80 -9.86 2.06 2.67
N HIS A 81 -8.66 1.63 3.01
CA HIS A 81 -7.50 2.48 3.20
C HIS A 81 -6.77 2.59 1.86
N LEU A 82 -6.66 3.79 1.33
CA LEU A 82 -5.89 4.09 0.14
C LEU A 82 -4.65 4.89 0.57
N TYR A 83 -3.47 4.28 0.47
CA TYR A 83 -2.19 4.91 0.75
C TYR A 83 -1.51 5.26 -0.56
N ASP A 84 -1.72 6.49 -0.99
CA ASP A 84 -1.03 7.06 -2.13
C ASP A 84 0.39 7.43 -1.73
N GLU A 85 1.37 7.02 -2.53
CA GLU A 85 2.79 7.20 -2.24
C GLU A 85 3.22 6.72 -0.83
N LEU A 86 2.92 5.46 -0.52
CA LEU A 86 3.25 4.85 0.78
C LEU A 86 4.72 5.06 1.19
N GLY A 87 5.62 5.18 0.21
CA GLY A 87 7.04 5.44 0.43
C GLY A 87 7.35 6.79 1.10
N ASN A 88 6.45 7.74 1.04
CA ASN A 88 6.59 9.07 1.64
C ASN A 88 5.86 9.20 2.99
N ILE A 89 5.16 8.15 3.42
CA ILE A 89 4.47 8.09 4.70
C ILE A 89 5.41 7.43 5.73
N PRO A 90 5.52 7.95 6.96
CA PRO A 90 6.26 7.26 8.01
C PRO A 90 5.78 5.83 8.18
N PRO A 91 6.66 4.86 8.49
CA PRO A 91 6.28 3.46 8.55
C PRO A 91 5.06 3.22 9.44
N ILE A 92 4.05 2.57 8.88
CA ILE A 92 2.83 2.18 9.60
C ILE A 92 3.13 0.86 10.33
N PRO A 93 3.11 0.84 11.65
CA PRO A 93 3.46 -0.36 12.40
C PRO A 93 2.53 -1.53 12.09
N LYS A 94 3.11 -2.71 11.94
CA LYS A 94 2.40 -3.97 11.66
C LYS A 94 1.54 -3.95 10.37
N LEU A 95 1.91 -3.13 9.38
CA LEU A 95 1.16 -3.03 8.12
C LEU A 95 0.98 -4.41 7.45
N GLY A 96 2.03 -5.25 7.41
CA GLY A 96 1.93 -6.60 6.85
C GLY A 96 0.85 -7.46 7.52
N ALA A 97 0.76 -7.42 8.85
CA ALA A 97 -0.27 -8.15 9.59
C ALA A 97 -1.69 -7.60 9.30
N ARG A 98 -1.82 -6.29 9.09
CA ARG A 98 -3.10 -5.66 8.71
C ARG A 98 -3.55 -6.07 7.31
N LEU A 99 -2.62 -6.15 6.35
CA LEU A 99 -2.90 -6.63 5.00
C LEU A 99 -3.42 -8.08 4.99
N THR A 100 -2.85 -8.92 5.86
CA THR A 100 -3.25 -10.34 5.95
C THR A 100 -4.56 -10.52 6.72
N GLY A 101 -4.72 -9.86 7.86
CA GLY A 101 -5.87 -10.06 8.74
C GLY A 101 -7.05 -9.12 8.46
N GLY A 102 -6.80 -7.96 7.90
CA GLY A 102 -7.80 -6.91 7.68
C GLY A 102 -8.98 -7.32 6.81
N PRO A 103 -8.77 -8.01 5.67
CA PRO A 103 -9.88 -8.42 4.79
C PRO A 103 -10.96 -9.22 5.50
N GLY A 104 -10.59 -10.11 6.44
CA GLY A 104 -11.54 -10.84 7.26
C GLY A 104 -12.43 -9.96 8.14
N MET A 105 -11.96 -8.76 8.47
CA MET A 105 -12.67 -7.75 9.25
C MET A 105 -13.34 -6.65 8.41
N ASN A 106 -13.42 -6.80 7.09
CA ASN A 106 -13.85 -5.76 6.13
C ASN A 106 -12.93 -4.51 6.14
N LEU A 107 -11.65 -4.66 6.48
CA LEU A 107 -10.63 -3.62 6.37
C LEU A 107 -9.75 -3.95 5.17
N LEU A 108 -9.85 -3.15 4.12
CA LEU A 108 -9.13 -3.34 2.87
C LEU A 108 -8.06 -2.28 2.72
N TYR A 109 -6.94 -2.66 2.11
CA TYR A 109 -5.79 -1.76 1.92
C TYR A 109 -5.36 -1.75 0.47
N THR A 110 -5.23 -0.56 -0.08
CA THR A 110 -4.64 -0.30 -1.39
C THR A 110 -3.37 0.51 -1.18
N LEU A 111 -2.25 0.00 -1.66
CA LEU A 111 -0.94 0.61 -1.51
C LEU A 111 -0.43 1.05 -2.88
N VAL A 112 -0.03 2.29 -3.00
CA VAL A 112 0.67 2.80 -4.19
C VAL A 112 2.12 3.09 -3.81
N ILE A 113 3.05 2.55 -4.59
CA ILE A 113 4.49 2.72 -4.37
C ILE A 113 5.19 2.94 -5.72
N HIS A 114 6.32 3.63 -5.71
CA HIS A 114 7.12 3.80 -6.91
C HIS A 114 7.97 2.57 -7.23
N ASP A 115 8.59 1.98 -6.20
CA ASP A 115 9.42 0.79 -6.34
C ASP A 115 9.52 -0.02 -5.04
N PHE A 116 9.98 -1.26 -5.15
CA PHE A 116 10.16 -2.13 -4.00
C PHE A 116 11.37 -1.76 -3.14
N ALA A 117 12.36 -1.08 -3.69
CA ALA A 117 13.55 -0.66 -2.94
C ALA A 117 13.15 0.39 -1.88
N GLN A 118 12.25 1.31 -2.23
CA GLN A 118 11.68 2.29 -1.29
C GLN A 118 10.95 1.58 -0.14
N LEU A 119 10.15 0.57 -0.45
CA LEU A 119 9.43 -0.22 0.55
C LEU A 119 10.41 -0.98 1.47
N LYS A 120 11.46 -1.60 0.90
CA LYS A 120 12.51 -2.30 1.65
C LYS A 120 13.28 -1.35 2.58
N THR A 121 13.55 -0.13 2.12
CA THR A 121 14.22 0.90 2.94
C THR A 121 13.38 1.29 4.17
N LEU A 122 12.06 1.44 3.99
CA LEU A 122 11.16 1.88 5.06
C LEU A 122 10.80 0.76 6.04
N TYR A 123 10.57 -0.46 5.55
CA TYR A 123 10.01 -1.55 6.34
C TYR A 123 11.00 -2.69 6.60
N GLY A 124 12.22 -2.63 6.02
CA GLY A 124 13.23 -3.68 6.20
C GLY A 124 12.69 -5.07 5.84
N GLU A 125 12.94 -6.05 6.70
CA GLU A 125 12.47 -7.42 6.53
C GLU A 125 10.93 -7.54 6.38
N SER A 126 10.18 -6.62 6.99
CA SER A 126 8.72 -6.61 6.89
C SER A 126 8.21 -6.25 5.50
N ALA A 127 9.03 -5.69 4.60
CA ALA A 127 8.65 -5.35 3.24
C ALA A 127 8.15 -6.57 2.46
N ASN A 128 8.80 -7.73 2.62
CA ASN A 128 8.38 -8.97 1.96
C ASN A 128 6.97 -9.41 2.40
N THR A 129 6.67 -9.28 3.70
CA THR A 129 5.32 -9.58 4.22
C THR A 129 4.27 -8.62 3.64
N ILE A 130 4.62 -7.35 3.44
CA ILE A 130 3.74 -6.37 2.81
C ILE A 130 3.49 -6.74 1.34
N ILE A 131 4.55 -7.02 0.57
CA ILE A 131 4.45 -7.39 -0.85
C ILE A 131 3.61 -8.66 -1.04
N THR A 132 3.84 -9.69 -0.23
CA THR A 132 3.11 -10.97 -0.30
C THR A 132 1.68 -10.84 0.23
N GLY A 133 1.44 -9.96 1.20
CA GLY A 133 0.11 -9.66 1.74
C GLY A 133 -0.82 -8.96 0.74
N CYS A 134 -0.27 -8.33 -0.30
CA CYS A 134 -1.05 -7.78 -1.41
C CYS A 134 -1.40 -8.88 -2.42
N GLY A 135 -2.61 -9.44 -2.34
CA GLY A 135 -3.07 -10.51 -3.24
C GLY A 135 -3.19 -10.06 -4.69
N ASN A 136 -3.64 -8.82 -4.93
CA ASN A 136 -3.70 -8.23 -6.26
C ASN A 136 -2.57 -7.22 -6.42
N LYS A 137 -1.89 -7.27 -7.56
CA LYS A 137 -0.79 -6.36 -7.89
C LYS A 137 -1.01 -5.81 -9.29
N ALA A 138 -0.95 -4.48 -9.41
CA ALA A 138 -0.98 -3.79 -10.69
C ALA A 138 0.38 -3.11 -10.91
N PHE A 139 0.99 -3.34 -12.05
CA PHE A 139 2.24 -2.73 -12.46
C PHE A 139 1.97 -1.81 -13.65
N LEU A 140 2.27 -0.54 -13.49
CA LEU A 140 2.12 0.44 -14.56
C LEU A 140 3.46 0.71 -15.22
N MET A 141 4.44 1.20 -14.45
CA MET A 141 5.77 1.54 -14.93
C MET A 141 6.72 1.74 -13.75
N THR A 142 8.00 1.44 -13.94
CA THR A 142 9.08 1.84 -13.02
C THR A 142 10.36 2.10 -13.79
N ALA A 143 11.17 3.04 -13.33
CA ALA A 143 12.52 3.24 -13.81
C ALA A 143 13.53 2.33 -13.10
N ASN A 144 13.14 1.67 -12.02
CA ASN A 144 13.99 0.76 -11.25
C ASN A 144 14.02 -0.64 -11.87
N MET A 145 15.19 -1.03 -12.41
CA MET A 145 15.35 -2.31 -13.11
C MET A 145 15.14 -3.54 -12.21
N ASP A 146 15.49 -3.45 -10.94
CA ASP A 146 15.33 -4.58 -10.01
C ASP A 146 13.85 -4.78 -9.68
N THR A 147 13.10 -3.71 -9.47
CA THR A 147 11.63 -3.77 -9.33
C THR A 147 10.99 -4.36 -10.58
N ALA A 148 11.42 -3.95 -11.78
CA ALA A 148 10.91 -4.50 -13.04
C ALA A 148 11.18 -6.02 -13.15
N ARG A 149 12.38 -6.47 -12.78
CA ARG A 149 12.75 -7.90 -12.78
C ARG A 149 11.95 -8.70 -11.76
N GLU A 150 11.80 -8.18 -10.53
CA GLU A 150 10.98 -8.84 -9.50
C GLU A 150 9.54 -9.00 -9.97
N TYR A 151 8.97 -7.97 -10.60
CA TYR A 151 7.61 -8.02 -11.14
C TYR A 151 7.47 -9.00 -12.29
N SER A 152 8.44 -9.00 -13.23
CA SER A 152 8.50 -9.98 -14.33
C SER A 152 8.55 -11.41 -13.81
N ALA A 153 9.36 -11.67 -12.77
CA ALA A 153 9.44 -12.97 -12.14
C ALA A 153 8.11 -13.41 -11.47
N MET A 154 7.35 -12.46 -10.93
CA MET A 154 6.03 -12.74 -10.34
C MET A 154 4.98 -13.12 -11.39
N ILE A 155 5.06 -12.55 -12.61
CA ILE A 155 4.16 -12.87 -13.71
C ILE A 155 4.47 -14.26 -14.28
N GLY A 156 5.73 -14.68 -14.23
CA GLY A 156 6.21 -15.94 -14.80
C GLY A 156 6.57 -15.82 -16.27
N ASN A 157 6.71 -16.97 -16.94
CA ASN A 157 7.11 -17.08 -18.34
C ASN A 157 6.00 -17.75 -19.16
N GLU A 158 5.75 -17.23 -20.35
CA GLU A 158 4.91 -17.88 -21.36
C GLU A 158 5.77 -18.51 -22.44
N THR A 159 5.43 -19.73 -22.86
CA THR A 159 6.10 -20.39 -23.97
C THR A 159 5.48 -19.91 -25.28
N ILE A 160 6.24 -19.13 -26.06
CA ILE A 160 5.84 -18.74 -27.42
C ILE A 160 6.48 -19.66 -28.43
N THR A 161 5.68 -20.24 -29.33
CA THR A 161 6.16 -20.98 -30.49
C THR A 161 6.38 -19.99 -31.63
N ASN A 162 7.64 -19.72 -31.94
CA ASN A 162 8.00 -18.88 -33.09
C ASN A 162 8.30 -19.78 -34.28
N ILE A 163 7.48 -19.69 -35.34
CA ILE A 163 7.71 -20.41 -36.60
C ILE A 163 8.51 -19.47 -37.51
N SER A 164 9.84 -19.61 -37.51
CA SER A 164 10.68 -18.95 -38.50
C SER A 164 10.70 -19.77 -39.81
N ARG A 165 10.13 -19.26 -40.86
CA ARG A 165 10.32 -19.82 -42.23
C ARG A 165 11.66 -19.32 -42.74
N ILE A 166 12.67 -20.18 -42.72
CA ILE A 166 13.90 -19.95 -43.46
C ILE A 166 13.61 -20.31 -44.91
N GLY A 167 13.30 -19.32 -45.72
CA GLY A 167 13.17 -19.48 -47.14
C GLY A 167 14.54 -19.65 -47.76
N GLN A 168 14.93 -20.88 -48.14
CA GLN A 168 16.01 -21.05 -49.09
C GLN A 168 15.59 -20.46 -50.41
N LYS A 169 16.23 -19.34 -50.85
CA LYS A 169 16.19 -18.89 -52.21
C LYS A 169 16.83 -19.98 -53.07
N LEU A 170 16.06 -20.74 -53.82
CA LEU A 170 16.58 -21.53 -54.93
C LEU A 170 17.14 -20.54 -55.97
N SER A 171 18.43 -20.46 -56.09
CA SER A 171 19.07 -19.81 -57.24
C SER A 171 18.88 -20.72 -58.43
N LEU A 172 17.97 -20.37 -59.32
CA LEU A 172 17.89 -20.91 -60.66
C LEU A 172 19.08 -20.37 -61.42
N ASP A 173 20.17 -21.15 -61.47
CA ASP A 173 21.29 -20.89 -62.35
C ASP A 173 20.86 -21.23 -63.79
N LYS A 174 20.58 -20.20 -64.57
CA LYS A 174 20.37 -20.30 -65.98
C LYS A 174 21.70 -20.23 -66.67
N SER A 175 22.38 -21.33 -66.78
CA SER A 175 23.39 -21.56 -67.82
C SER A 175 22.67 -22.05 -69.05
N LEU A 176 22.37 -21.15 -69.97
CA LEU A 176 22.06 -21.46 -71.37
C LEU A 176 23.14 -20.80 -72.21
N THR A 177 24.04 -21.62 -72.75
CA THR A 177 24.76 -21.40 -73.99
C THR A 177 23.89 -21.34 -75.15
#